data_8ab7150f79648a41cc283de620185b8d
#
_entry.id   8ab7150f79648a41cc283de620185b8d
#
_cell.length_a   1.000
_cell.length_b   1.000
_cell.length_c   1.000
_cell.angle_alpha   90.00
_cell.angle_beta   90.00
_cell.angle_gamma   90.00
#
_symmetry.space_group_name_H-M   'P 1'
#
loop_
_entity.id
_entity.type
_entity.pdbx_description
1 polymer ?
#
loop_
_entity_poly.entity_id
_entity_poly.type
_entity_poly.pdbx_seq_one_letter_code
_entity_poly.pdbx_strand_id
1 'polypeptide(L)'
;MKTTLLSRESAPSIMPSFQFWQRWLQGVCVLVIALGLFMAFLIGLEGFSALSGPIDDAFFEDGLTEAEKDFQAWAYGVWGATMVGWGIVLYFVVRGPFAKKEPWSWRAIALGVIAWFAIDTGFSAYHGVTINVLVNIAVLVLAFIPLAATYGELRPAST
;
A
#
# COMPACT_ATOMS: atom_id res chain seq x y z
N MET A 1 41.95 45.90 -0.02
CA MET A 1 40.79 45.51 0.80
C MET A 1 40.19 44.26 0.19
N LYS A 2 40.50 43.07 0.73
CA LYS A 2 39.93 41.79 0.23
C LYS A 2 38.66 41.51 1.00
N THR A 3 37.52 41.58 0.33
CA THR A 3 36.23 41.20 0.90
C THR A 3 36.11 39.68 0.87
N THR A 4 36.27 39.06 2.02
CA THR A 4 36.04 37.62 2.22
C THR A 4 34.54 37.35 2.11
N LEU A 5 34.13 36.76 1.00
CA LEU A 5 32.77 36.20 0.87
C LEU A 5 32.67 34.96 1.78
N LEU A 6 32.03 35.14 2.91
CA LEU A 6 31.64 34.03 3.77
C LEU A 6 30.64 33.14 2.98
N SER A 7 31.10 31.97 2.58
CA SER A 7 30.25 30.90 2.05
C SER A 7 29.20 30.56 3.11
N ARG A 8 27.97 30.85 2.81
CA ARG A 8 26.81 30.44 3.61
C ARG A 8 26.72 28.92 3.52
N GLU A 9 27.31 28.24 4.49
CA GLU A 9 27.07 26.82 4.70
C GLU A 9 25.57 26.64 4.90
N SER A 10 24.88 26.02 3.91
CA SER A 10 23.48 25.66 4.01
C SER A 10 23.35 24.62 5.11
N ALA A 11 22.61 24.95 6.16
CA ALA A 11 22.27 24.00 7.22
C ALA A 11 21.71 22.70 6.61
N PRO A 12 22.10 21.52 7.13
CA PRO A 12 21.58 20.25 6.63
C PRO A 12 20.06 20.24 6.75
N SER A 13 19.37 19.96 5.63
CA SER A 13 17.93 19.86 5.64
C SER A 13 17.53 18.66 6.52
N ILE A 14 16.74 18.91 7.56
CA ILE A 14 16.23 17.88 8.49
C ILE A 14 15.21 16.97 7.79
N MET A 15 14.75 17.32 6.59
CA MET A 15 13.78 16.52 5.87
C MET A 15 14.44 15.32 5.19
N PRO A 16 13.82 14.12 5.30
CA PRO A 16 14.29 12.94 4.60
C PRO A 16 14.37 13.17 3.09
N SER A 17 15.40 12.63 2.45
CA SER A 17 15.61 12.79 1.01
C SER A 17 14.52 12.09 0.20
N PHE A 18 14.33 12.51 -1.06
CA PHE A 18 13.45 11.85 -2.02
C PHE A 18 13.73 10.33 -2.13
N GLN A 19 15.01 9.95 -2.11
CA GLN A 19 15.41 8.54 -2.16
C GLN A 19 14.93 7.74 -0.94
N PHE A 20 14.87 8.36 0.24
CA PHE A 20 14.30 7.71 1.43
C PHE A 20 12.82 7.38 1.20
N TRP A 21 12.03 8.34 0.72
CA TRP A 21 10.61 8.15 0.46
C TRP A 21 10.32 7.17 -0.67
N GLN A 22 11.16 7.17 -1.70
CA GLN A 22 11.11 6.18 -2.77
C GLN A 22 11.34 4.75 -2.23
N ARG A 23 12.37 4.56 -1.39
CA ARG A 23 12.63 3.25 -0.75
C ARG A 23 11.51 2.82 0.17
N TRP A 24 10.91 3.78 0.88
CA TRP A 24 9.72 3.52 1.69
C TRP A 24 8.57 2.97 0.83
N LEU A 25 8.23 3.64 -0.27
CA LEU A 25 7.21 3.14 -1.20
C LEU A 25 7.54 1.76 -1.78
N GLN A 26 8.81 1.49 -2.10
CA GLN A 26 9.24 0.15 -2.51
C GLN A 26 8.97 -0.88 -1.40
N GLY A 27 9.24 -0.53 -0.15
CA GLY A 27 8.93 -1.37 1.01
C GLY A 27 7.43 -1.64 1.15
N VAL A 28 6.58 -0.64 0.91
CA VAL A 28 5.11 -0.82 0.89
C VAL A 28 4.69 -1.78 -0.22
N CYS A 29 5.27 -1.66 -1.43
CA CYS A 29 4.99 -2.59 -2.51
C CYS A 29 5.38 -4.04 -2.16
N VAL A 30 6.54 -4.22 -1.53
CA VAL A 30 6.99 -5.55 -1.06
C VAL A 30 6.05 -6.09 0.02
N LEU A 31 5.58 -5.24 0.94
CA LEU A 31 4.59 -5.62 1.94
C LEU A 31 3.29 -6.11 1.28
N VAL A 32 2.77 -5.40 0.28
CA VAL A 32 1.57 -5.80 -0.47
C VAL A 32 1.77 -7.16 -1.15
N ILE A 33 2.94 -7.38 -1.77
CA ILE A 33 3.30 -8.68 -2.38
C ILE A 33 3.31 -9.78 -1.30
N ALA A 34 3.96 -9.53 -0.17
CA ALA A 34 4.06 -10.50 0.92
C ALA A 34 2.67 -10.85 1.50
N LEU A 35 1.82 -9.85 1.71
CA LEU A 35 0.44 -10.06 2.15
C LEU A 35 -0.38 -10.86 1.12
N GLY A 36 -0.20 -10.56 -0.17
CA GLY A 36 -0.86 -11.31 -1.24
C GLY A 36 -0.43 -12.77 -1.28
N LEU A 37 0.87 -13.06 -1.15
CA LEU A 37 1.39 -14.43 -1.05
C LEU A 37 0.85 -15.14 0.20
N PHE A 38 0.82 -14.41 1.33
CA PHE A 38 0.25 -14.91 2.57
C PHE A 38 -1.21 -15.32 2.39
N MET A 39 -2.03 -14.46 1.83
CA MET A 39 -3.44 -14.76 1.54
C MET A 39 -3.59 -15.93 0.59
N ALA A 40 -2.77 -15.99 -0.47
CA ALA A 40 -2.89 -17.03 -1.48
C ALA A 40 -2.53 -18.44 -0.98
N PHE A 41 -1.59 -18.55 -0.03
CA PHE A 41 -1.01 -19.86 0.33
C PHE A 41 -1.16 -20.25 1.80
N LEU A 42 -1.39 -19.29 2.70
CA LEU A 42 -1.28 -19.53 4.13
C LEU A 42 -2.59 -19.33 4.90
N ILE A 43 -3.54 -18.57 4.37
CA ILE A 43 -4.75 -18.20 5.13
C ILE A 43 -5.66 -19.41 5.43
N GLY A 44 -5.60 -20.46 4.63
CA GLY A 44 -6.31 -21.72 4.87
C GLY A 44 -5.66 -22.66 5.89
N LEU A 45 -4.51 -22.28 6.47
CA LEU A 45 -3.85 -23.07 7.50
C LEU A 45 -4.44 -22.76 8.88
N GLU A 46 -4.57 -23.78 9.73
CA GLU A 46 -5.19 -23.66 11.08
C GLU A 46 -4.60 -22.54 11.97
N GLY A 47 -3.35 -22.11 11.72
CA GLY A 47 -2.72 -21.02 12.45
C GLY A 47 -3.24 -19.61 12.12
N PHE A 48 -4.11 -19.44 11.12
CA PHE A 48 -4.56 -18.10 10.64
C PHE A 48 -6.02 -17.77 10.95
N SER A 49 -6.73 -18.65 11.64
CA SER A 49 -8.09 -18.41 12.12
C SER A 49 -8.27 -17.11 12.91
N ALA A 50 -7.22 -16.63 13.59
CA ALA A 50 -7.24 -15.35 14.29
C ALA A 50 -7.36 -14.14 13.36
N LEU A 51 -6.98 -14.27 12.08
CA LEU A 51 -7.07 -13.21 11.07
C LEU A 51 -8.35 -13.33 10.23
N SER A 52 -8.75 -14.57 9.88
CA SER A 52 -10.00 -14.81 9.14
C SER A 52 -11.22 -14.76 10.03
N GLY A 53 -11.13 -15.22 11.28
CA GLY A 53 -12.24 -15.31 12.23
C GLY A 53 -13.08 -14.04 12.33
N PRO A 54 -12.50 -12.84 12.55
CA PRO A 54 -13.28 -11.61 12.58
C PRO A 54 -13.98 -11.25 11.24
N ILE A 55 -13.53 -11.82 10.13
CA ILE A 55 -14.20 -11.69 8.81
C ILE A 55 -15.32 -12.72 8.74
N ASP A 56 -15.03 -13.94 9.15
CA ASP A 56 -15.98 -15.06 9.13
C ASP A 56 -17.19 -14.77 10.03
N ASP A 57 -16.94 -14.28 11.26
CA ASP A 57 -17.97 -13.88 12.22
C ASP A 57 -18.90 -12.77 11.71
N ALA A 58 -18.46 -11.95 10.74
CA ALA A 58 -19.30 -10.93 10.13
C ALA A 58 -20.34 -11.50 9.15
N PHE A 59 -20.16 -12.76 8.69
CA PHE A 59 -21.01 -13.39 7.68
C PHE A 59 -21.66 -14.70 8.14
N PHE A 60 -21.06 -15.42 9.11
CA PHE A 60 -21.43 -16.77 9.50
C PHE A 60 -21.55 -16.91 11.02
N GLU A 61 -22.77 -16.83 11.56
CA GLU A 61 -23.03 -16.93 13.00
C GLU A 61 -22.68 -18.32 13.57
N ASP A 62 -22.90 -19.38 12.78
CA ASP A 62 -22.68 -20.78 13.19
C ASP A 62 -21.34 -21.37 12.71
N GLY A 63 -20.43 -20.51 12.19
CA GLY A 63 -19.17 -20.91 11.56
C GLY A 63 -19.37 -21.42 10.12
N LEU A 64 -18.25 -21.76 9.47
CA LEU A 64 -18.20 -22.15 8.06
C LEU A 64 -18.42 -23.66 7.90
N THR A 65 -19.27 -24.03 6.95
CA THR A 65 -19.33 -25.41 6.40
C THR A 65 -18.06 -25.71 5.58
N GLU A 66 -17.79 -26.99 5.30
CA GLU A 66 -16.63 -27.38 4.48
C GLU A 66 -16.67 -26.75 3.07
N ALA A 67 -17.86 -26.67 2.46
CA ALA A 67 -18.02 -26.04 1.15
C ALA A 67 -17.73 -24.52 1.18
N GLU A 68 -18.07 -23.84 2.27
CA GLU A 68 -17.77 -22.42 2.48
C GLU A 68 -16.28 -22.19 2.72
N LYS A 69 -15.62 -23.08 3.45
CA LYS A 69 -14.14 -23.06 3.63
C LYS A 69 -13.42 -23.23 2.29
N ASP A 70 -13.84 -24.17 1.46
CA ASP A 70 -13.26 -24.37 0.13
C ASP A 70 -13.45 -23.14 -0.76
N PHE A 71 -14.65 -22.54 -0.76
CA PHE A 71 -14.92 -21.30 -1.48
C PHE A 71 -14.07 -20.15 -0.96
N GLN A 72 -13.96 -20.00 0.36
CA GLN A 72 -13.14 -18.97 1.01
C GLN A 72 -11.66 -19.14 0.63
N ALA A 73 -11.11 -20.35 0.69
CA ALA A 73 -9.74 -20.63 0.30
C ALA A 73 -9.46 -20.26 -1.15
N TRP A 74 -10.37 -20.59 -2.06
CA TRP A 74 -10.30 -20.17 -3.45
C TRP A 74 -10.37 -18.65 -3.61
N ALA A 75 -11.30 -17.98 -2.94
CA ALA A 75 -11.49 -16.54 -3.04
C ALA A 75 -10.25 -15.77 -2.53
N TYR A 76 -9.70 -16.16 -1.39
CA TYR A 76 -8.47 -15.58 -0.87
C TYR A 76 -7.26 -15.88 -1.76
N GLY A 77 -7.20 -17.07 -2.37
CA GLY A 77 -6.17 -17.43 -3.34
C GLY A 77 -6.15 -16.48 -4.55
N VAL A 78 -7.31 -16.27 -5.15
CA VAL A 78 -7.47 -15.37 -6.31
C VAL A 78 -7.20 -13.91 -5.92
N TRP A 79 -7.71 -13.48 -4.78
CA TRP A 79 -7.48 -12.13 -4.27
C TRP A 79 -6.00 -11.89 -3.96
N GLY A 80 -5.36 -12.83 -3.26
CA GLY A 80 -3.93 -12.76 -2.97
C GLY A 80 -3.07 -12.70 -4.24
N ALA A 81 -3.39 -13.50 -5.27
CA ALA A 81 -2.70 -13.44 -6.57
C ALA A 81 -2.84 -12.07 -7.24
N THR A 82 -4.01 -11.44 -7.15
CA THR A 82 -4.25 -10.08 -7.66
C THR A 82 -3.38 -9.05 -6.92
N MET A 83 -3.27 -9.15 -5.59
CA MET A 83 -2.41 -8.29 -4.77
C MET A 83 -0.94 -8.45 -5.16
N VAL A 84 -0.45 -9.67 -5.38
CA VAL A 84 0.92 -9.93 -5.84
C VAL A 84 1.18 -9.25 -7.18
N GLY A 85 0.30 -9.45 -8.16
CA GLY A 85 0.43 -8.83 -9.47
C GLY A 85 0.46 -7.30 -9.41
N TRP A 86 -0.47 -6.72 -8.66
CA TRP A 86 -0.54 -5.27 -8.45
C TRP A 86 0.71 -4.73 -7.73
N GLY A 87 1.14 -5.39 -6.67
CA GLY A 87 2.34 -5.02 -5.91
C GLY A 87 3.61 -5.03 -6.77
N ILE A 88 3.76 -6.03 -7.66
CA ILE A 88 4.88 -6.11 -8.61
C ILE A 88 4.85 -4.92 -9.59
N VAL A 89 3.70 -4.63 -10.20
CA VAL A 89 3.56 -3.50 -11.12
C VAL A 89 3.90 -2.19 -10.43
N LEU A 90 3.35 -1.95 -9.24
CA LEU A 90 3.65 -0.74 -8.45
C LEU A 90 5.14 -0.65 -8.08
N TYR A 91 5.77 -1.76 -7.71
CA TYR A 91 7.20 -1.78 -7.40
C TYR A 91 8.04 -1.28 -8.59
N PHE A 92 7.75 -1.73 -9.81
CA PHE A 92 8.46 -1.28 -11.00
C PHE A 92 8.14 0.18 -11.36
N VAL A 93 6.91 0.65 -11.15
CA VAL A 93 6.56 2.07 -11.31
C VAL A 93 7.35 2.93 -10.33
N VAL A 94 7.48 2.51 -9.06
CA VAL A 94 8.25 3.24 -8.05
C VAL A 94 9.75 3.22 -8.35
N ARG A 95 10.26 2.09 -8.83
CA ARG A 95 11.70 1.92 -9.15
C ARG A 95 12.12 2.63 -10.43
N GLY A 96 11.23 2.73 -11.41
CA GLY A 96 11.49 3.31 -12.72
C GLY A 96 11.07 4.78 -12.83
N PRO A 97 9.87 5.07 -13.34
CA PRO A 97 9.43 6.43 -13.61
C PRO A 97 9.34 7.33 -12.37
N PHE A 98 8.90 6.80 -11.22
CA PHE A 98 8.87 7.57 -9.98
C PHE A 98 10.27 7.99 -9.52
N ALA A 99 11.26 7.10 -9.60
CA ALA A 99 12.67 7.41 -9.29
C ALA A 99 13.24 8.49 -10.21
N LYS A 100 12.77 8.57 -11.45
CA LYS A 100 13.12 9.61 -12.44
C LYS A 100 12.31 10.89 -12.27
N LYS A 101 11.45 10.95 -11.24
CA LYS A 101 10.54 12.08 -10.96
C LYS A 101 9.57 12.39 -12.10
N GLU A 102 9.12 11.37 -12.83
CA GLU A 102 8.10 11.55 -13.87
C GLU A 102 6.74 11.82 -13.23
N PRO A 103 6.07 12.97 -13.47
CA PRO A 103 4.86 13.39 -12.74
C PRO A 103 3.68 12.42 -12.85
N TRP A 104 3.57 11.71 -13.96
CA TRP A 104 2.49 10.75 -14.18
C TRP A 104 2.55 9.56 -13.22
N SER A 105 3.77 9.14 -12.82
CA SER A 105 3.95 8.00 -11.92
C SER A 105 3.38 8.26 -10.53
N TRP A 106 3.54 9.47 -10.02
CA TRP A 106 2.92 9.89 -8.76
C TRP A 106 1.39 9.82 -8.84
N ARG A 107 0.82 10.34 -9.94
CA ARG A 107 -0.64 10.31 -10.17
C ARG A 107 -1.16 8.89 -10.28
N ALA A 108 -0.46 8.03 -11.02
CA ALA A 108 -0.85 6.62 -11.19
C ALA A 108 -0.90 5.89 -9.84
N ILE A 109 0.13 6.06 -8.99
CA ILE A 109 0.17 5.44 -7.67
C ILE A 109 -0.94 6.03 -6.77
N ALA A 110 -1.06 7.36 -6.70
CA ALA A 110 -2.04 8.02 -5.85
C ALA A 110 -3.48 7.65 -6.22
N LEU A 111 -3.82 7.69 -7.51
CA LEU A 111 -5.17 7.32 -7.99
C LEU A 111 -5.46 5.84 -7.76
N GLY A 112 -4.48 4.95 -7.99
CA GLY A 112 -4.64 3.52 -7.74
C GLY A 112 -4.90 3.23 -6.26
N VAL A 113 -4.12 3.84 -5.36
CA VAL A 113 -4.28 3.68 -3.91
C VAL A 113 -5.62 4.25 -3.43
N ILE A 114 -6.03 5.43 -3.91
CA ILE A 114 -7.30 6.06 -3.52
C ILE A 114 -8.49 5.21 -4.02
N ALA A 115 -8.46 4.76 -5.27
CA ALA A 115 -9.53 3.94 -5.85
C ALA A 115 -9.68 2.61 -5.09
N TRP A 116 -8.55 1.91 -4.84
CA TRP A 116 -8.56 0.71 -4.04
C TRP A 116 -9.14 0.97 -2.64
N PHE A 117 -8.62 1.98 -1.94
CA PHE A 117 -9.07 2.29 -0.58
C PHE A 117 -10.57 2.60 -0.52
N ALA A 118 -11.07 3.43 -1.45
CA ALA A 118 -12.47 3.83 -1.45
C ALA A 118 -13.41 2.64 -1.68
N ILE A 119 -13.06 1.76 -2.62
CA ILE A 119 -13.89 0.62 -2.99
C ILE A 119 -13.83 -0.45 -1.90
N ASP A 120 -12.64 -0.91 -1.55
CA ASP A 120 -12.43 -1.99 -0.57
C ASP A 120 -12.96 -1.59 0.82
N THR A 121 -12.59 -0.41 1.31
CA THR A 121 -13.04 0.09 2.61
C THR A 121 -14.54 0.33 2.62
N GLY A 122 -15.11 0.82 1.51
CA GLY A 122 -16.55 1.01 1.37
C GLY A 122 -17.33 -0.31 1.49
N PHE A 123 -16.89 -1.35 0.77
CA PHE A 123 -17.48 -2.69 0.89
C PHE A 123 -17.30 -3.29 2.28
N SER A 124 -16.11 -3.17 2.85
CA SER A 124 -15.81 -3.69 4.20
C SER A 124 -16.67 -3.02 5.28
N ALA A 125 -16.82 -1.71 5.20
CA ALA A 125 -17.68 -0.96 6.12
C ALA A 125 -19.16 -1.32 5.96
N TYR A 126 -19.62 -1.50 4.71
CA TYR A 126 -21.00 -1.90 4.43
C TYR A 126 -21.33 -3.26 5.03
N HIS A 127 -20.40 -4.20 4.99
CA HIS A 127 -20.57 -5.56 5.53
C HIS A 127 -20.13 -5.71 7.00
N GLY A 128 -19.73 -4.62 7.68
CA GLY A 128 -19.35 -4.67 9.10
C GLY A 128 -17.96 -5.27 9.37
N VAL A 129 -17.14 -5.50 8.35
CA VAL A 129 -15.79 -6.10 8.47
C VAL A 129 -14.79 -5.07 8.97
N THR A 130 -14.90 -4.70 10.26
CA THR A 130 -14.10 -3.62 10.87
C THR A 130 -12.61 -3.88 10.79
N ILE A 131 -12.16 -5.14 10.93
CA ILE A 131 -10.74 -5.46 10.87
C ILE A 131 -10.12 -5.07 9.52
N ASN A 132 -10.83 -5.32 8.40
CA ASN A 132 -10.34 -4.94 7.08
C ASN A 132 -10.30 -3.42 6.90
N VAL A 133 -11.28 -2.69 7.43
CA VAL A 133 -11.26 -1.21 7.45
C VAL A 133 -10.00 -0.68 8.16
N LEU A 134 -9.63 -1.25 9.31
CA LEU A 134 -8.44 -0.84 10.05
C LEU A 134 -7.14 -1.15 9.29
N VAL A 135 -7.05 -2.33 8.69
CA VAL A 135 -5.91 -2.72 7.85
C VAL A 135 -5.77 -1.79 6.64
N ASN A 136 -6.88 -1.49 5.97
CA ASN A 136 -6.89 -0.57 4.83
C ASN A 136 -6.43 0.84 5.21
N ILE A 137 -6.88 1.37 6.35
CA ILE A 137 -6.41 2.66 6.87
C ILE A 137 -4.89 2.62 7.12
N ALA A 138 -4.36 1.57 7.73
CA ALA A 138 -2.93 1.43 7.98
C ALA A 138 -2.13 1.42 6.66
N VAL A 139 -2.56 0.64 5.66
CA VAL A 139 -1.91 0.58 4.34
C VAL A 139 -2.01 1.92 3.61
N LEU A 140 -3.16 2.60 3.67
CA LEU A 140 -3.33 3.94 3.10
C LEU A 140 -2.32 4.92 3.71
N VAL A 141 -2.21 4.96 5.04
CA VAL A 141 -1.27 5.86 5.74
C VAL A 141 0.17 5.57 5.33
N LEU A 142 0.57 4.30 5.29
CA LEU A 142 1.90 3.88 4.86
C LEU A 142 2.23 4.31 3.43
N ALA A 143 1.26 4.27 2.52
CA ALA A 143 1.44 4.70 1.13
C ALA A 143 1.34 6.23 0.97
N PHE A 144 0.47 6.89 1.73
CA PHE A 144 0.16 8.32 1.55
C PHE A 144 1.24 9.23 2.11
N ILE A 145 1.91 8.84 3.20
CA ILE A 145 3.01 9.62 3.79
C ILE A 145 4.11 9.92 2.76
N PRO A 146 4.72 8.93 2.09
CA PRO A 146 5.75 9.19 1.08
C PRO A 146 5.20 9.91 -0.16
N LEU A 147 3.95 9.66 -0.56
CA LEU A 147 3.31 10.37 -1.67
C LEU A 147 3.17 11.86 -1.34
N ALA A 148 2.69 12.21 -0.15
CA ALA A 148 2.58 13.60 0.29
C ALA A 148 3.95 14.28 0.38
N ALA A 149 4.95 13.60 0.95
CA ALA A 149 6.31 14.12 1.09
C ALA A 149 7.01 14.39 -0.25
N THR A 150 6.67 13.62 -1.29
CA THR A 150 7.30 13.73 -2.62
C THR A 150 6.49 14.55 -3.62
N TYR A 151 5.30 15.00 -3.26
CA TYR A 151 4.39 15.73 -4.15
C TYR A 151 5.05 16.96 -4.80
N GLY A 152 5.78 17.75 -4.00
CA GLY A 152 6.47 18.96 -4.47
C GLY A 152 7.51 18.71 -5.55
N GLU A 153 8.17 17.55 -5.51
CA GLU A 153 9.23 17.18 -6.45
C GLU A 153 8.71 16.55 -7.76
N LEU A 154 7.45 16.12 -7.76
CA LEU A 154 6.79 15.42 -8.87
C LEU A 154 5.67 16.26 -9.52
N ARG A 155 5.52 17.54 -9.08
CA ARG A 155 4.61 18.47 -9.78
C ARG A 155 5.17 18.83 -11.15
N PRO A 156 4.31 18.95 -12.20
CA PRO A 156 4.72 19.62 -13.42
C PRO A 156 5.23 21.03 -13.10
N ALA A 157 6.30 21.47 -13.75
CA ALA A 157 6.70 22.87 -13.67
C ALA A 157 5.49 23.73 -14.11
N SER A 158 5.12 24.73 -13.30
CA SER A 158 4.09 25.69 -13.70
C SER A 158 4.63 26.45 -14.91
N THR A 159 4.04 26.22 -16.07
CA THR A 159 4.23 27.02 -17.29
C THR A 159 3.68 28.41 -17.10
#